data_c6092c91b063d7b07374306d506d37b9
#
_entry.id   c6092c91b063d7b07374306d506d37b9
#
_cell.length_a   1.000
_cell.length_b   1.000
_cell.length_c   1.000
_cell.angle_alpha   90.00
_cell.angle_beta   90.00
_cell.angle_gamma   90.00
#
_symmetry.space_group_name_H-M   'P 1'
#
loop_
_entity.id
_entity.type
_entity.pdbx_description
1 polymer ?
#
loop_
_entity_poly.entity_id
_entity_poly.type
_entity_poly.pdbx_seq_one_letter_code
_entity_poly.pdbx_strand_id
1 'polypeptide(L)'
;MFIAITREVSRAIIHCELTHLERIPINIDRARNQHTLYEAALKQLGAAVLSLPEAPELADSVFVEDAALVLDECAVITRPGAESRRPETDIIAEILAPYRKLFHIQAPARIDGGDILRVGKQIYVGLTTRSDTNAIEQIQDFLQPFGYELHAVTLTGCLHLKSAVTQVAHDTLLINPAWVDKNNFRGVNFIEIDPSEPYAANAVMVGETILYPEAFPQTQKRLEMAGIQMVTVEADELAKAEGAVTCCSLIFKI
;
A
#
# COMPACT_ATOMS: atom_id res chain seq x y z
N MET A 1 12.31 -8.44 14.01
CA MET A 1 12.84 -8.32 12.63
C MET A 1 11.69 -7.99 11.70
N PHE A 2 11.90 -7.18 10.65
CA PHE A 2 10.87 -6.96 9.63
C PHE A 2 10.98 -8.00 8.51
N ILE A 3 9.85 -8.49 8.04
CA ILE A 3 9.73 -9.22 6.77
C ILE A 3 9.04 -8.31 5.78
N ALA A 4 9.52 -8.28 4.55
CA ALA A 4 8.87 -7.64 3.42
C ALA A 4 8.60 -8.69 2.33
N ILE A 5 7.33 -9.01 2.09
CA ILE A 5 6.94 -9.85 0.95
C ILE A 5 6.82 -8.92 -0.25
N THR A 6 7.50 -9.28 -1.34
CA THR A 6 7.46 -8.60 -2.63
C THR A 6 7.17 -9.63 -3.74
N ARG A 7 6.96 -9.20 -4.97
CA ARG A 7 6.85 -10.09 -6.12
C ARG A 7 7.51 -9.45 -7.34
N GLU A 8 8.23 -10.26 -8.12
CA GLU A 8 8.84 -9.83 -9.39
C GLU A 8 7.79 -9.26 -10.36
N VAL A 9 8.19 -8.24 -11.13
CA VAL A 9 7.33 -7.59 -12.11
C VAL A 9 7.02 -8.54 -13.26
N SER A 10 5.75 -8.89 -13.43
CA SER A 10 5.25 -9.69 -14.55
C SER A 10 5.34 -8.93 -15.88
N ARG A 11 5.59 -9.66 -16.98
CA ARG A 11 5.47 -9.09 -18.32
C ARG A 11 4.05 -8.65 -18.66
N ALA A 12 3.05 -9.25 -18.03
CA ALA A 12 1.65 -8.89 -18.19
C ALA A 12 1.31 -7.50 -17.63
N ILE A 13 2.20 -6.81 -16.88
CA ILE A 13 1.98 -5.48 -16.32
C ILE A 13 1.50 -4.44 -17.34
N ILE A 14 1.82 -4.61 -18.61
CA ILE A 14 1.33 -3.76 -19.72
C ILE A 14 -0.21 -3.81 -19.87
N HIS A 15 -0.84 -4.83 -19.29
CA HIS A 15 -2.29 -5.05 -19.28
C HIS A 15 -2.91 -4.79 -17.90
N CYS A 16 -2.20 -4.10 -16.98
CA CYS A 16 -2.66 -3.76 -15.64
C CYS A 16 -4.04 -3.10 -15.64
N GLU A 17 -4.76 -3.24 -14.54
CA GLU A 17 -6.02 -2.51 -14.33
C GLU A 17 -5.72 -1.01 -14.15
N LEU A 18 -6.46 -0.15 -14.87
CA LEU A 18 -6.39 1.31 -14.73
C LEU A 18 -7.78 1.87 -14.48
N THR A 19 -7.87 2.83 -13.58
CA THR A 19 -9.13 3.48 -13.19
C THR A 19 -9.11 4.98 -13.46
N HIS A 20 -8.01 5.65 -13.15
CA HIS A 20 -7.86 7.11 -13.22
C HIS A 20 -6.85 7.58 -14.27
N LEU A 21 -5.88 6.74 -14.63
CA LEU A 21 -4.83 7.10 -15.59
C LEU A 21 -5.11 6.55 -16.98
N GLU A 22 -4.71 7.31 -17.99
CA GLU A 22 -4.63 6.80 -19.36
C GLU A 22 -3.48 5.80 -19.49
N ARG A 23 -3.70 4.75 -20.30
CA ARG A 23 -2.67 3.75 -20.55
C ARG A 23 -1.53 4.33 -21.39
N ILE A 24 -0.35 4.35 -20.81
CA ILE A 24 0.90 4.70 -21.48
C ILE A 24 1.86 3.50 -21.45
N PRO A 25 2.79 3.37 -22.42
CA PRO A 25 3.71 2.26 -22.46
C PRO A 25 4.59 2.15 -21.21
N ILE A 26 4.63 0.95 -20.62
CA ILE A 26 5.52 0.60 -19.50
C ILE A 26 6.76 -0.07 -20.09
N ASN A 27 7.94 0.42 -19.72
CA ASN A 27 9.19 -0.26 -20.01
C ASN A 27 9.44 -1.35 -18.95
N ILE A 28 9.18 -2.61 -19.33
CA ILE A 28 9.24 -3.75 -18.42
C ILE A 28 10.64 -3.94 -17.83
N ASP A 29 11.69 -3.80 -18.62
CA ASP A 29 13.06 -4.00 -18.14
C ASP A 29 13.45 -2.90 -17.13
N ARG A 30 13.03 -1.65 -17.36
CA ARG A 30 13.20 -0.56 -16.41
C ARG A 30 12.36 -0.78 -15.16
N ALA A 31 11.09 -1.19 -15.28
CA ALA A 31 10.23 -1.50 -14.14
C ALA A 31 10.85 -2.60 -13.25
N ARG A 32 11.39 -3.66 -13.86
CA ARG A 32 12.10 -4.73 -13.15
C ARG A 32 13.36 -4.23 -12.44
N ASN A 33 14.14 -3.38 -13.09
CA ASN A 33 15.32 -2.78 -12.48
C ASN A 33 14.93 -1.90 -11.28
N GLN A 34 13.95 -1.02 -11.44
CA GLN A 34 13.44 -0.17 -10.35
C GLN A 34 12.93 -1.00 -9.17
N HIS A 35 12.19 -2.06 -9.44
CA HIS A 35 11.70 -2.98 -8.40
C HIS A 35 12.85 -3.72 -7.69
N THR A 36 13.89 -4.11 -8.41
CA THR A 36 15.10 -4.71 -7.81
C THR A 36 15.80 -3.72 -6.87
N LEU A 37 15.91 -2.45 -7.26
CA LEU A 37 16.48 -1.39 -6.41
C LEU A 37 15.59 -1.09 -5.20
N TYR A 38 14.27 -1.13 -5.36
CA TYR A 38 13.31 -1.03 -4.26
C TYR A 38 13.53 -2.15 -3.23
N GLU A 39 13.65 -3.40 -3.66
CA GLU A 39 13.96 -4.53 -2.76
C GLU A 39 15.32 -4.39 -2.07
N ALA A 40 16.33 -3.87 -2.78
CA ALA A 40 17.64 -3.59 -2.19
C ALA A 40 17.54 -2.51 -1.10
N ALA A 41 16.74 -1.47 -1.32
CA ALA A 41 16.49 -0.42 -0.33
C ALA A 41 15.75 -0.98 0.90
N LEU A 42 14.74 -1.86 0.74
CA LEU A 42 14.10 -2.57 1.86
C LEU A 42 15.11 -3.37 2.70
N LYS A 43 16.04 -4.09 2.04
CA LYS A 43 17.12 -4.83 2.71
C LYS A 43 18.07 -3.91 3.47
N GLN A 44 18.42 -2.77 2.86
CA GLN A 44 19.27 -1.76 3.51
C GLN A 44 18.61 -1.18 4.77
N LEU A 45 17.28 -1.05 4.79
CA LEU A 45 16.50 -0.64 5.95
C LEU A 45 16.27 -1.75 6.99
N GLY A 46 16.86 -2.93 6.79
CA GLY A 46 16.85 -4.03 7.74
C GLY A 46 15.66 -4.99 7.61
N ALA A 47 14.93 -4.95 6.51
CA ALA A 47 13.90 -5.94 6.22
C ALA A 47 14.49 -7.21 5.58
N ALA A 48 14.04 -8.38 6.01
CA ALA A 48 14.24 -9.63 5.29
C ALA A 48 13.23 -9.67 4.12
N VAL A 49 13.71 -9.51 2.89
CA VAL A 49 12.88 -9.52 1.70
C VAL A 49 12.62 -10.93 1.22
N LEU A 50 11.36 -11.32 1.14
CA LEU A 50 10.86 -12.54 0.52
C LEU A 50 10.27 -12.16 -0.84
N SER A 51 11.10 -12.22 -1.88
CA SER A 51 10.69 -11.95 -3.25
C SER A 51 10.07 -13.19 -3.88
N LEU A 52 8.81 -13.07 -4.30
CA LEU A 52 8.07 -14.12 -5.00
C LEU A 52 8.38 -14.07 -6.49
N PRO A 53 8.37 -15.21 -7.20
CA PRO A 53 8.52 -15.22 -8.64
C PRO A 53 7.38 -14.46 -9.33
N GLU A 54 7.64 -13.99 -10.56
CA GLU A 54 6.59 -13.38 -11.38
C GLU A 54 5.38 -14.31 -11.55
N ALA A 55 4.19 -13.73 -11.64
CA ALA A 55 2.96 -14.43 -12.00
C ALA A 55 2.55 -13.99 -13.40
N PRO A 56 2.91 -14.76 -14.46
CA PRO A 56 2.78 -14.32 -15.85
C PRO A 56 1.35 -14.01 -16.28
N GLU A 57 0.36 -14.66 -15.66
CA GLU A 57 -1.06 -14.48 -15.96
C GLU A 57 -1.74 -13.36 -15.13
N LEU A 58 -1.03 -12.78 -14.16
CA LEU A 58 -1.57 -11.79 -13.25
C LEU A 58 -0.84 -10.46 -13.41
N ALA A 59 -1.46 -9.55 -14.14
CA ALA A 59 -0.85 -8.29 -14.56
C ALA A 59 -0.42 -7.41 -13.38
N ASP A 60 -1.25 -7.33 -12.35
CA ASP A 60 -1.08 -6.43 -11.21
C ASP A 60 -0.38 -7.08 -10.02
N SER A 61 0.09 -8.33 -10.16
CA SER A 61 0.58 -9.15 -9.04
C SER A 61 1.83 -8.64 -8.33
N VAL A 62 2.56 -7.68 -8.92
CA VAL A 62 3.65 -6.94 -8.25
C VAL A 62 3.13 -6.08 -7.09
N PHE A 63 1.86 -5.68 -7.14
CA PHE A 63 1.20 -4.87 -6.12
C PHE A 63 0.63 -5.75 -5.01
N VAL A 64 1.51 -6.47 -4.32
CA VAL A 64 1.15 -7.46 -3.29
C VAL A 64 0.42 -6.87 -2.09
N GLU A 65 0.52 -5.56 -1.86
CA GLU A 65 -0.16 -4.85 -0.78
C GLU A 65 -1.67 -5.07 -0.79
N ASP A 66 -2.27 -5.12 -1.99
CA ASP A 66 -3.72 -5.23 -2.13
C ASP A 66 -4.28 -6.59 -1.69
N ALA A 67 -3.43 -7.61 -1.57
CA ALA A 67 -3.85 -8.97 -1.23
C ALA A 67 -4.09 -9.21 0.26
N ALA A 68 -3.56 -8.37 1.17
CA ALA A 68 -3.73 -8.60 2.61
C ALA A 68 -3.50 -7.35 3.48
N LEU A 69 -4.20 -7.30 4.62
CA LEU A 69 -3.82 -6.49 5.79
C LEU A 69 -3.08 -7.38 6.78
N VAL A 70 -1.82 -7.06 7.10
CA VAL A 70 -1.02 -7.83 8.06
C VAL A 70 -0.84 -7.04 9.36
N LEU A 71 -1.31 -7.61 10.46
CA LEU A 71 -1.24 -7.06 11.82
C LEU A 71 -0.31 -7.91 12.70
N ASP A 72 -0.08 -7.47 13.93
CA ASP A 72 0.79 -8.22 14.84
C ASP A 72 0.13 -9.53 15.29
N GLU A 73 -1.21 -9.56 15.43
CA GLU A 73 -1.99 -10.69 15.93
C GLU A 73 -2.53 -11.62 14.83
N CYS A 74 -2.77 -11.07 13.64
CA CYS A 74 -3.42 -11.81 12.55
C CYS A 74 -3.15 -11.18 11.18
N ALA A 75 -3.61 -11.82 10.12
CA ALA A 75 -3.72 -11.21 8.81
C ALA A 75 -5.14 -11.38 8.26
N VAL A 76 -5.62 -10.36 7.56
CA VAL A 76 -6.88 -10.39 6.82
C VAL A 76 -6.55 -10.48 5.34
N ILE A 77 -6.87 -11.60 4.72
CA ILE A 77 -6.76 -11.79 3.28
C ILE A 77 -7.93 -11.04 2.64
N THR A 78 -7.61 -10.15 1.75
CA THR A 78 -8.58 -9.29 1.07
C THR A 78 -9.39 -10.08 0.03
N ARG A 79 -10.39 -9.43 -0.51
CA ARG A 79 -11.08 -9.85 -1.72
C ARG A 79 -11.10 -8.66 -2.67
N PRO A 80 -10.11 -8.59 -3.58
CA PRO A 80 -9.93 -7.43 -4.44
C PRO A 80 -11.17 -7.00 -5.21
N GLY A 81 -11.33 -5.69 -5.34
CA GLY A 81 -12.44 -5.09 -6.07
C GLY A 81 -12.43 -5.47 -7.54
N ALA A 82 -11.24 -5.51 -8.17
CA ALA A 82 -11.06 -6.05 -9.51
C ALA A 82 -11.06 -7.59 -9.48
N GLU A 83 -11.93 -8.22 -10.27
CA GLU A 83 -12.07 -9.68 -10.29
C GLU A 83 -10.81 -10.38 -10.81
N SER A 84 -10.13 -9.77 -11.78
CA SER A 84 -8.86 -10.23 -12.34
C SER A 84 -7.75 -10.40 -11.30
N ARG A 85 -7.80 -9.63 -10.20
CA ARG A 85 -6.81 -9.63 -9.14
C ARG A 85 -7.09 -10.61 -7.99
N ARG A 86 -8.28 -11.20 -7.92
CA ARG A 86 -8.64 -12.11 -6.83
C ARG A 86 -7.73 -13.33 -6.70
N PRO A 87 -7.22 -13.94 -7.79
CA PRO A 87 -6.28 -15.06 -7.67
C PRO A 87 -4.92 -14.69 -7.03
N GLU A 88 -4.57 -13.39 -6.97
CA GLU A 88 -3.33 -12.93 -6.35
C GLU A 88 -3.30 -13.23 -4.83
N THR A 89 -4.47 -13.33 -4.18
CA THR A 89 -4.58 -13.49 -2.73
C THR A 89 -4.22 -14.90 -2.24
N ASP A 90 -4.37 -15.93 -3.07
CA ASP A 90 -4.18 -17.33 -2.66
C ASP A 90 -2.74 -17.60 -2.22
N ILE A 91 -1.78 -17.22 -3.04
CA ILE A 91 -0.36 -17.42 -2.71
C ILE A 91 0.10 -16.55 -1.52
N ILE A 92 -0.46 -15.35 -1.38
CA ILE A 92 -0.17 -14.48 -0.23
C ILE A 92 -0.72 -15.10 1.06
N ALA A 93 -1.90 -15.72 1.02
CA ALA A 93 -2.45 -16.45 2.16
C ALA A 93 -1.55 -17.62 2.57
N GLU A 94 -1.08 -18.43 1.61
CA GLU A 94 -0.16 -19.54 1.88
C GLU A 94 1.14 -19.06 2.55
N ILE A 95 1.70 -17.94 2.09
CA ILE A 95 2.94 -17.38 2.63
C ILE A 95 2.74 -16.79 4.03
N LEU A 96 1.59 -16.16 4.29
CA LEU A 96 1.29 -15.56 5.59
C LEU A 96 0.87 -16.57 6.66
N ALA A 97 0.33 -17.74 6.27
CA ALA A 97 -0.17 -18.76 7.18
C ALA A 97 0.84 -19.23 8.26
N PRO A 98 2.15 -19.39 7.98
CA PRO A 98 3.14 -19.71 9.00
C PRO A 98 3.38 -18.61 10.05
N TYR A 99 3.04 -17.36 9.72
CA TYR A 99 3.34 -16.19 10.55
C TYR A 99 2.14 -15.66 11.30
N ARG A 100 0.90 -15.83 10.76
CA ARG A 100 -0.31 -15.20 11.29
C ARG A 100 -1.52 -16.12 11.18
N LYS A 101 -2.45 -15.99 12.15
CA LYS A 101 -3.81 -16.48 11.98
C LYS A 101 -4.47 -15.69 10.84
N LEU A 102 -5.07 -16.41 9.87
CA LEU A 102 -5.71 -15.79 8.72
C LEU A 102 -7.21 -15.66 8.92
N PHE A 103 -7.72 -14.50 8.51
CA PHE A 103 -9.14 -14.25 8.24
C PHE A 103 -9.31 -13.94 6.76
N HIS A 104 -10.43 -14.25 6.17
CA HIS A 104 -10.69 -14.06 4.75
C HIS A 104 -11.95 -13.25 4.53
N ILE A 105 -11.89 -12.21 3.71
CA ILE A 105 -13.05 -11.44 3.30
C ILE A 105 -13.93 -12.30 2.40
N GLN A 106 -15.22 -12.42 2.78
CA GLN A 106 -16.20 -13.23 2.08
C GLN A 106 -17.05 -12.42 1.12
N ALA A 107 -17.43 -13.02 0.00
CA ALA A 107 -18.38 -12.42 -0.93
C ALA A 107 -19.71 -12.08 -0.24
N PRO A 108 -20.42 -11.00 -0.64
CA PRO A 108 -20.13 -10.13 -1.78
C PRO A 108 -19.14 -9.01 -1.49
N ALA A 109 -18.65 -8.87 -0.25
CA ALA A 109 -17.72 -7.81 0.16
C ALA A 109 -16.46 -7.79 -0.69
N ARG A 110 -15.88 -6.60 -0.85
CA ARG A 110 -14.64 -6.39 -1.59
C ARG A 110 -13.80 -5.29 -0.94
N ILE A 111 -12.48 -5.47 -0.98
CA ILE A 111 -11.51 -4.53 -0.44
C ILE A 111 -10.14 -4.80 -1.02
N ASP A 112 -9.43 -3.73 -1.37
CA ASP A 112 -8.02 -3.73 -1.72
C ASP A 112 -7.20 -3.27 -0.50
N GLY A 113 -6.03 -3.85 -0.26
CA GLY A 113 -5.16 -3.46 0.86
C GLY A 113 -4.64 -2.02 0.76
N GLY A 114 -4.57 -1.47 -0.46
CA GLY A 114 -4.26 -0.06 -0.71
C GLY A 114 -5.27 0.93 -0.11
N ASP A 115 -6.50 0.47 0.18
CA ASP A 115 -7.51 1.26 0.88
C ASP A 115 -7.41 1.17 2.41
N ILE A 116 -6.50 0.38 2.97
CA ILE A 116 -6.41 0.17 4.41
C ILE A 116 -5.16 0.85 4.98
N LEU A 117 -5.34 1.90 5.76
CA LEU A 117 -4.28 2.58 6.51
C LEU A 117 -4.41 2.27 8.00
N ARG A 118 -3.38 1.65 8.59
CA ARG A 118 -3.27 1.43 10.04
C ARG A 118 -2.42 2.52 10.69
N VAL A 119 -2.91 3.09 11.79
CA VAL A 119 -2.16 3.97 12.68
C VAL A 119 -2.40 3.52 14.13
N GLY A 120 -1.46 2.82 14.71
CA GLY A 120 -1.64 2.20 16.02
C GLY A 120 -2.77 1.16 16.02
N LYS A 121 -3.80 1.38 16.82
CA LYS A 121 -5.03 0.56 16.84
C LYS A 121 -6.18 1.16 16.03
N GLN A 122 -5.96 2.29 15.36
CA GLN A 122 -6.93 2.88 14.45
C GLN A 122 -6.68 2.34 13.03
N ILE A 123 -7.72 1.91 12.35
CA ILE A 123 -7.69 1.46 10.97
C ILE A 123 -8.65 2.33 10.17
N TYR A 124 -8.12 3.03 9.19
CA TYR A 124 -8.87 3.86 8.26
C TYR A 124 -9.04 3.12 6.95
N VAL A 125 -10.27 3.05 6.45
CA VAL A 125 -10.60 2.33 5.23
C VAL A 125 -11.24 3.27 4.22
N GLY A 126 -10.61 3.41 3.06
CA GLY A 126 -11.13 4.19 1.95
C GLY A 126 -12.38 3.55 1.34
N LEU A 127 -13.44 4.33 1.17
CA LEU A 127 -14.61 3.94 0.39
C LEU A 127 -14.38 4.35 -1.07
N THR A 128 -14.02 3.37 -1.90
CA THR A 128 -13.65 3.56 -3.30
C THR A 128 -14.46 2.64 -4.21
N THR A 129 -14.12 2.63 -5.49
CA THR A 129 -14.68 1.63 -6.42
C THR A 129 -14.17 0.21 -6.12
N ARG A 130 -13.08 0.09 -5.35
CA ARG A 130 -12.41 -1.17 -5.00
C ARG A 130 -12.82 -1.72 -3.64
N SER A 131 -13.33 -0.87 -2.73
CA SER A 131 -13.60 -1.23 -1.34
C SER A 131 -14.98 -0.75 -0.90
N ASP A 132 -15.70 -1.58 -0.16
CA ASP A 132 -17.06 -1.32 0.27
C ASP A 132 -17.28 -1.47 1.80
N THR A 133 -18.43 -1.00 2.28
CA THR A 133 -18.80 -1.05 3.71
C THR A 133 -18.96 -2.46 4.24
N ASN A 134 -19.39 -3.43 3.40
CA ASN A 134 -19.53 -4.81 3.85
C ASN A 134 -18.18 -5.41 4.26
N ALA A 135 -17.09 -4.99 3.58
CA ALA A 135 -15.75 -5.41 3.95
C ALA A 135 -15.31 -4.78 5.28
N ILE A 136 -15.65 -3.51 5.51
CA ILE A 136 -15.36 -2.83 6.79
C ILE A 136 -16.02 -3.57 7.95
N GLU A 137 -17.29 -3.95 7.81
CA GLU A 137 -18.03 -4.71 8.82
C GLU A 137 -17.35 -6.05 9.13
N GLN A 138 -16.96 -6.81 8.11
CA GLN A 138 -16.25 -8.08 8.32
C GLN A 138 -14.90 -7.87 9.01
N ILE A 139 -14.12 -6.87 8.61
CA ILE A 139 -12.82 -6.57 9.24
C ILE A 139 -13.03 -6.14 10.69
N GLN A 140 -14.05 -5.32 10.99
CA GLN A 140 -14.37 -4.91 12.35
C GLN A 140 -14.66 -6.14 13.23
N ASP A 141 -15.45 -7.09 12.75
CA ASP A 141 -15.77 -8.31 13.48
C ASP A 141 -14.51 -9.17 13.73
N PHE A 142 -13.63 -9.29 12.73
CA PHE A 142 -12.38 -10.03 12.88
C PHE A 142 -11.41 -9.38 13.88
N LEU A 143 -11.38 -8.04 13.93
CA LEU A 143 -10.36 -7.29 14.66
C LEU A 143 -10.84 -6.75 16.01
N GLN A 144 -12.15 -6.78 16.30
CA GLN A 144 -12.70 -6.38 17.60
C GLN A 144 -12.00 -7.08 18.78
N PRO A 145 -11.72 -8.41 18.76
CA PRO A 145 -11.06 -9.09 19.88
C PRO A 145 -9.64 -8.57 20.17
N PHE A 146 -9.02 -7.89 19.21
CA PHE A 146 -7.67 -7.34 19.31
C PHE A 146 -7.66 -5.83 19.63
N GLY A 147 -8.84 -5.22 19.80
CA GLY A 147 -8.98 -3.81 20.19
C GLY A 147 -8.67 -2.81 19.08
N TYR A 148 -8.85 -3.21 17.81
CA TYR A 148 -8.80 -2.28 16.68
C TYR A 148 -10.14 -1.59 16.47
N GLU A 149 -10.08 -0.32 16.05
CA GLU A 149 -11.24 0.49 15.67
C GLU A 149 -11.15 0.86 14.19
N LEU A 150 -12.23 0.62 13.43
CA LEU A 150 -12.29 0.92 12.01
C LEU A 150 -13.05 2.23 11.74
N HIS A 151 -12.54 3.00 10.79
CA HIS A 151 -13.12 4.27 10.35
C HIS A 151 -13.23 4.28 8.82
N ALA A 152 -14.45 4.44 8.32
CA ALA A 152 -14.67 4.65 6.90
C ALA A 152 -14.23 6.06 6.50
N VAL A 153 -13.49 6.19 5.39
CA VAL A 153 -12.97 7.45 4.88
C VAL A 153 -13.44 7.65 3.45
N THR A 154 -14.10 8.76 3.19
CA THR A 154 -14.44 9.19 1.82
C THR A 154 -13.26 9.92 1.22
N LEU A 155 -12.94 9.61 -0.02
CA LEU A 155 -11.86 10.23 -0.78
C LEU A 155 -12.28 10.47 -2.24
N THR A 156 -11.52 11.31 -2.93
CA THR A 156 -11.76 11.67 -4.33
C THR A 156 -10.41 11.75 -5.07
N GLY A 157 -10.44 11.65 -6.40
CA GLY A 157 -9.28 11.97 -7.24
C GLY A 157 -8.18 10.92 -7.31
N CYS A 158 -8.28 9.80 -6.60
CA CYS A 158 -7.29 8.73 -6.64
C CYS A 158 -7.92 7.35 -6.47
N LEU A 159 -7.14 6.31 -6.76
CA LEU A 159 -7.59 4.92 -6.74
C LEU A 159 -7.82 4.40 -5.32
N HIS A 160 -6.86 4.61 -4.43
CA HIS A 160 -6.82 4.06 -3.07
C HIS A 160 -6.56 5.13 -2.01
N LEU A 161 -6.95 4.85 -0.76
CA LEU A 161 -6.67 5.71 0.38
C LEU A 161 -5.16 6.01 0.53
N LYS A 162 -4.30 5.02 0.36
CA LYS A 162 -2.84 5.20 0.46
C LYS A 162 -2.21 5.99 -0.69
N SER A 163 -2.96 6.29 -1.75
CA SER A 163 -2.56 7.30 -2.74
C SER A 163 -2.73 8.73 -2.20
N ALA A 164 -3.67 8.93 -1.25
CA ALA A 164 -3.99 10.24 -0.67
C ALA A 164 -3.33 10.48 0.69
N VAL A 165 -3.00 9.42 1.44
CA VAL A 165 -2.45 9.53 2.80
C VAL A 165 -1.67 8.28 3.18
N THR A 166 -0.45 8.46 3.72
CA THR A 166 0.36 7.38 4.29
C THR A 166 1.04 7.82 5.59
N GLN A 167 1.41 6.84 6.42
CA GLN A 167 2.14 7.11 7.65
C GLN A 167 3.64 7.30 7.35
N VAL A 168 4.23 8.39 7.89
CA VAL A 168 5.65 8.74 7.70
C VAL A 168 6.44 8.83 9.00
N ALA A 169 5.74 8.85 10.15
CA ALA A 169 6.32 8.68 11.48
C ALA A 169 5.25 8.08 12.41
N HIS A 170 5.61 7.74 13.64
CA HIS A 170 4.71 7.08 14.59
C HIS A 170 3.33 7.76 14.73
N ASP A 171 3.31 9.08 14.74
CA ASP A 171 2.11 9.92 14.92
C ASP A 171 1.90 10.93 13.78
N THR A 172 2.54 10.74 12.63
CA THR A 172 2.53 11.71 11.54
C THR A 172 2.15 11.07 10.22
N LEU A 173 1.19 11.69 9.53
CA LEU A 173 0.73 11.31 8.22
C LEU A 173 1.18 12.31 7.15
N LEU A 174 1.65 11.81 6.03
CA LEU A 174 1.80 12.56 4.78
C LEU A 174 0.47 12.52 4.05
N ILE A 175 -0.07 13.67 3.66
CA ILE A 175 -1.44 13.76 3.17
C ILE A 175 -1.59 14.71 1.97
N ASN A 176 -2.44 14.32 1.03
CA ASN A 176 -2.98 15.22 0.02
C ASN A 176 -4.37 15.73 0.46
N PRO A 177 -4.47 16.96 0.99
CA PRO A 177 -5.74 17.50 1.51
C PRO A 177 -6.78 17.80 0.42
N ALA A 178 -6.39 17.78 -0.86
CA ALA A 178 -7.34 17.91 -1.96
C ALA A 178 -8.13 16.61 -2.23
N TRP A 179 -7.63 15.46 -1.77
CA TRP A 179 -8.23 14.16 -2.01
C TRP A 179 -8.90 13.55 -0.78
N VAL A 180 -8.45 13.91 0.43
CA VAL A 180 -8.98 13.38 1.68
C VAL A 180 -8.98 14.45 2.78
N ASP A 181 -10.06 14.50 3.58
CA ASP A 181 -10.18 15.44 4.70
C ASP A 181 -9.38 14.94 5.90
N LYS A 182 -8.50 15.81 6.45
CA LYS A 182 -7.73 15.57 7.67
C LYS A 182 -8.59 15.23 8.90
N ASN A 183 -9.81 15.74 8.95
CA ASN A 183 -10.73 15.51 10.06
C ASN A 183 -11.15 14.02 10.20
N ASN A 184 -10.89 13.20 9.18
CA ASN A 184 -11.10 11.76 9.28
C ASN A 184 -10.08 11.08 10.22
N PHE A 185 -8.92 11.68 10.46
CA PHE A 185 -7.83 11.07 11.22
C PHE A 185 -7.67 11.71 12.59
N ARG A 186 -7.55 10.91 13.64
CA ARG A 186 -7.54 11.38 15.03
C ARG A 186 -6.19 11.20 15.69
N GLY A 187 -5.77 12.20 16.47
CA GLY A 187 -4.58 12.09 17.31
C GLY A 187 -3.26 11.99 16.56
N VAL A 188 -3.19 12.53 15.35
CA VAL A 188 -2.02 12.50 14.48
C VAL A 188 -1.64 13.90 13.99
N ASN A 189 -0.38 14.06 13.66
CA ASN A 189 0.17 15.23 12.97
C ASN A 189 0.09 15.03 11.45
N PHE A 190 0.19 16.14 10.69
CA PHE A 190 0.14 16.10 9.25
C PHE A 190 1.31 16.85 8.62
N ILE A 191 1.88 16.23 7.59
CA ILE A 191 2.71 16.90 6.59
C ILE A 191 1.90 16.90 5.30
N GLU A 192 1.62 18.08 4.76
CA GLU A 192 0.93 18.19 3.47
C GLU A 192 1.93 18.05 2.33
N ILE A 193 1.55 17.32 1.29
CA ILE A 193 2.30 17.29 0.04
C ILE A 193 2.41 18.70 -0.57
N ASP A 194 3.34 18.88 -1.50
CA ASP A 194 3.34 20.09 -2.34
C ASP A 194 2.18 20.02 -3.34
N PRO A 195 1.35 21.08 -3.49
CA PRO A 195 0.20 21.07 -4.39
C PRO A 195 0.55 20.82 -5.87
N SER A 196 1.80 21.06 -6.27
CA SER A 196 2.26 20.76 -7.63
C SER A 196 2.57 19.28 -7.86
N GLU A 197 2.56 18.46 -6.78
CA GLU A 197 2.93 17.05 -6.79
C GLU A 197 1.76 16.18 -6.23
N PRO A 198 0.61 16.10 -6.90
CA PRO A 198 -0.62 15.54 -6.32
C PRO A 198 -0.52 14.06 -5.92
N TYR A 199 0.40 13.29 -6.49
CA TYR A 199 0.62 11.88 -6.19
C TYR A 199 1.70 11.63 -5.13
N ALA A 200 2.21 12.67 -4.48
CA ALA A 200 3.34 12.61 -3.56
C ALA A 200 3.01 12.06 -2.16
N ALA A 201 1.75 11.72 -1.86
CA ALA A 201 1.32 11.29 -0.51
C ALA A 201 1.66 9.82 -0.18
N ASN A 202 2.31 9.09 -1.10
CA ASN A 202 2.62 7.68 -0.91
C ASN A 202 4.07 7.48 -0.47
N ALA A 203 4.23 6.91 0.73
CA ALA A 203 5.50 6.53 1.33
C ALA A 203 5.35 5.20 2.07
N VAL A 204 6.35 4.34 2.06
CA VAL A 204 6.36 3.10 2.85
C VAL A 204 7.32 3.21 4.02
N MET A 205 6.84 2.96 5.24
CA MET A 205 7.63 3.06 6.45
C MET A 205 8.24 1.71 6.84
N VAL A 206 9.56 1.67 7.08
CA VAL A 206 10.30 0.54 7.60
C VAL A 206 11.05 0.98 8.86
N GLY A 207 10.57 0.59 10.02
CA GLY A 207 11.09 1.11 11.28
C GLY A 207 10.78 2.60 11.43
N GLU A 208 11.82 3.45 11.51
CA GLU A 208 11.71 4.90 11.65
C GLU A 208 12.09 5.64 10.36
N THR A 209 12.34 4.92 9.27
CA THR A 209 12.74 5.48 7.98
C THR A 209 11.69 5.13 6.92
N ILE A 210 11.43 6.05 6.02
CA ILE A 210 10.54 5.81 4.89
C ILE A 210 11.31 5.54 3.60
N LEU A 211 10.73 4.69 2.72
CA LEU A 211 11.06 4.67 1.29
C LEU A 211 10.12 5.65 0.58
N TYR A 212 10.69 6.52 -0.23
CA TYR A 212 9.97 7.60 -0.87
C TYR A 212 10.31 7.73 -2.36
N PRO A 213 9.35 7.99 -3.26
CA PRO A 213 9.63 8.16 -4.68
C PRO A 213 10.46 9.43 -4.97
N GLU A 214 11.49 9.31 -5.82
CA GLU A 214 12.32 10.47 -6.24
C GLU A 214 11.55 11.49 -7.08
N ALA A 215 10.41 11.10 -7.66
CA ALA A 215 9.61 11.92 -8.55
C ALA A 215 9.01 13.18 -7.90
N PHE A 216 9.07 13.32 -6.56
CA PHE A 216 8.39 14.38 -5.81
C PHE A 216 9.34 15.24 -4.97
N PRO A 217 10.25 16.03 -5.61
CA PRO A 217 11.32 16.73 -4.91
C PRO A 217 10.83 17.89 -4.02
N GLN A 218 9.66 18.48 -4.27
CA GLN A 218 9.15 19.56 -3.43
C GLN A 218 8.55 18.98 -2.12
N THR A 219 7.83 17.89 -2.20
CA THR A 219 7.32 17.18 -1.03
C THR A 219 8.46 16.54 -0.23
N GLN A 220 9.50 16.01 -0.90
CA GLN A 220 10.71 15.52 -0.25
C GLN A 220 11.32 16.60 0.66
N LYS A 221 11.48 17.83 0.18
CA LYS A 221 11.99 18.95 1.01
C LYS A 221 11.13 19.21 2.24
N ARG A 222 9.80 19.10 2.13
CA ARG A 222 8.89 19.25 3.28
C ARG A 222 9.10 18.16 4.32
N LEU A 223 9.28 16.92 3.88
CA LEU A 223 9.59 15.77 4.74
C LEU A 223 10.94 15.95 5.45
N GLU A 224 11.99 16.39 4.71
CA GLU A 224 13.31 16.68 5.25
C GLU A 224 13.26 17.81 6.32
N MET A 225 12.54 18.90 6.04
CA MET A 225 12.34 20.01 6.98
C MET A 225 11.59 19.58 8.24
N ALA A 226 10.73 18.57 8.16
CA ALA A 226 10.03 17.97 9.28
C ALA A 226 10.87 16.91 10.03
N GLY A 227 12.11 16.65 9.58
CA GLY A 227 13.02 15.70 10.21
C GLY A 227 12.73 14.23 9.89
N ILE A 228 11.93 13.95 8.86
CA ILE A 228 11.63 12.58 8.45
C ILE A 228 12.86 11.96 7.76
N GLN A 229 13.30 10.82 8.28
CA GLN A 229 14.38 10.04 7.67
C GLN A 229 13.85 9.29 6.46
N MET A 230 14.55 9.38 5.32
CA MET A 230 14.10 8.72 4.10
C MET A 230 15.24 8.16 3.26
N VAL A 231 14.90 7.12 2.49
CA VAL A 231 15.67 6.61 1.35
C VAL A 231 14.80 6.79 0.12
N THR A 232 15.34 7.40 -0.94
CA THR A 232 14.59 7.61 -2.17
C THR A 232 14.81 6.50 -3.17
N VAL A 233 13.79 6.23 -4.00
CA VAL A 233 13.81 5.22 -5.04
C VAL A 233 13.11 5.70 -6.31
N GLU A 234 13.60 5.29 -7.47
CA GLU A 234 12.87 5.44 -8.73
C GLU A 234 11.67 4.47 -8.75
N ALA A 235 10.48 4.96 -9.11
CA ALA A 235 9.26 4.15 -9.19
C ALA A 235 8.32 4.61 -10.33
N ASP A 236 8.82 5.36 -11.31
CA ASP A 236 8.00 6.00 -12.33
C ASP A 236 7.40 5.01 -13.35
N GLU A 237 8.01 3.85 -13.56
CA GLU A 237 7.43 2.84 -14.46
C GLU A 237 6.19 2.17 -13.84
N LEU A 238 6.24 1.78 -12.56
CA LEU A 238 5.09 1.21 -11.87
C LEU A 238 4.01 2.26 -11.58
N ALA A 239 4.36 3.54 -11.50
CA ALA A 239 3.40 4.63 -11.39
C ALA A 239 2.47 4.73 -12.62
N LYS A 240 2.92 4.32 -13.81
CA LYS A 240 2.10 4.22 -15.02
C LYS A 240 0.99 3.15 -14.92
N ALA A 241 1.14 2.22 -13.99
CA ALA A 241 0.15 1.19 -13.65
C ALA A 241 -0.67 1.56 -12.40
N GLU A 242 -0.79 2.86 -12.08
CA GLU A 242 -1.42 3.37 -10.83
C GLU A 242 -0.77 2.83 -9.54
N GLY A 243 0.41 2.21 -9.63
CA GLY A 243 1.16 1.70 -8.49
C GLY A 243 2.03 2.76 -7.85
N ALA A 244 2.37 2.52 -6.57
CA ALA A 244 3.26 3.37 -5.80
C ALA A 244 4.14 2.51 -4.88
N VAL A 245 5.01 3.13 -4.07
CA VAL A 245 5.97 2.38 -3.24
C VAL A 245 5.31 1.50 -2.18
N THR A 246 4.15 1.88 -1.62
CA THR A 246 3.43 1.01 -0.67
C THR A 246 2.90 -0.25 -1.35
N CYS A 247 2.45 -0.13 -2.60
CA CYS A 247 1.81 -1.23 -3.32
C CYS A 247 2.73 -2.44 -3.52
N CYS A 248 4.05 -2.20 -3.58
CA CYS A 248 5.05 -3.20 -3.96
C CYS A 248 5.46 -4.15 -2.82
N SER A 249 4.96 -3.97 -1.60
CA SER A 249 5.34 -4.85 -0.48
C SER A 249 4.27 -4.98 0.60
N LEU A 250 4.26 -6.16 1.26
CA LEU A 250 3.60 -6.39 2.55
C LEU A 250 4.69 -6.45 3.62
N ILE A 251 4.70 -5.49 4.54
CA ILE A 251 5.75 -5.37 5.57
C ILE A 251 5.15 -5.63 6.95
N PHE A 252 5.76 -6.54 7.71
CA PHE A 252 5.34 -6.86 9.07
C PHE A 252 6.50 -7.30 9.95
N LYS A 253 6.30 -7.29 11.27
CA LYS A 253 7.28 -7.77 12.26
C LYS A 253 7.02 -9.23 12.62
N ILE A 254 8.10 -9.98 12.88
CA ILE A 254 8.11 -11.27 13.54
C ILE A 254 8.86 -11.21 14.86
#